data_9cfc355094d8a7acb471ee1e0cf1a6cf
#
_entry.id   9cfc355094d8a7acb471ee1e0cf1a6cf
#
_cell.length_a   1.000
_cell.length_b   1.000
_cell.length_c   1.000
_cell.angle_alpha   90.00
_cell.angle_beta   90.00
_cell.angle_gamma   90.00
#
_symmetry.space_group_name_H-M   'P 1'
#
loop_
_entity.id
_entity.type
_entity.pdbx_description
1 polymer ?
#
loop_
_entity_poly.entity_id
_entity_poly.type
_entity_poly.pdbx_seq_one_letter_code
_entity_poly.pdbx_strand_id
1 'polypeptide(L)'
;MVSTAVSRRQRREAQRRTQRSHRRTLTVIISALTTIALFAGYCAADITDVAPGLLTLKPVAAPVFADPATAKSGGTVAGTLNANKAIDSTAASALVNELLSAQGVGNDTSVIIEDAQGTVAAEHESNTPREPASTLKTLTAFAASSTLNMASTLDTQVFLTQSDDGTNTLTLKGNGDMLLSAGDSDANHTNGRAGLNTLAKATVAALAQRGITSVNLEYDDTLFGDSRIPAGLSEGGAVLSDYTVYFTPVSSMAIDGGRQYTADTPAPADPDDSAGYPELSQHAASDVATKFAELLQSNGVAVTGDVTANTAPSGETPLASVSSATLSEIMAYTLRHSDNTLAEEFGRLTALAKSATNSPEGGTEAVKSTLNDLGLETSGLTMADCSGLSPGSRLTVRTLAAVQQRNLTTESGAAGAEGLSIAGLVGTAQDRYTDDAVAGLLRVKTGSLGTVTSMAGNVSRTNGGALSFAVVVNNPEDYAAARSAIDSFITKLAGL
;
A
#
# COMPACT_ATOMS: atom_id res chain seq x y z
N MET A 1 -69.20 48.68 -59.50
CA MET A 1 -69.14 47.24 -59.26
C MET A 1 -67.75 46.66 -59.01
N VAL A 2 -66.69 47.46 -58.84
CA VAL A 2 -65.29 46.98 -58.68
C VAL A 2 -64.93 46.82 -57.18
N SER A 3 -65.60 47.52 -56.25
CA SER A 3 -65.22 47.55 -54.81
C SER A 3 -65.56 46.26 -54.04
N THR A 4 -66.54 45.45 -54.42
CA THR A 4 -66.97 44.26 -53.71
C THR A 4 -66.17 43.01 -54.04
N ALA A 5 -65.52 42.97 -55.21
CA ALA A 5 -64.69 41.82 -55.65
C ALA A 5 -63.34 41.81 -54.97
N VAL A 6 -62.73 42.97 -54.69
CA VAL A 6 -61.43 43.09 -54.00
C VAL A 6 -61.55 42.70 -52.55
N SER A 7 -62.61 43.03 -51.87
CA SER A 7 -62.88 42.65 -50.47
C SER A 7 -63.05 41.12 -50.28
N ARG A 8 -63.69 40.47 -51.24
CA ARG A 8 -63.85 38.97 -51.15
C ARG A 8 -62.53 38.20 -51.38
N ARG A 9 -61.64 38.75 -52.23
CA ARG A 9 -60.37 38.15 -52.52
C ARG A 9 -59.44 38.30 -51.29
N GLN A 10 -59.38 39.47 -50.69
CA GLN A 10 -58.63 39.76 -49.49
C GLN A 10 -59.09 38.87 -48.27
N ARG A 11 -60.38 38.67 -48.11
CA ARG A 11 -60.95 37.82 -47.07
C ARG A 11 -60.56 36.37 -47.30
N ARG A 12 -60.58 35.90 -48.56
CA ARG A 12 -60.12 34.50 -48.88
C ARG A 12 -58.62 34.28 -48.67
N GLU A 13 -57.80 35.29 -48.98
CA GLU A 13 -56.36 35.23 -48.73
C GLU A 13 -56.03 35.30 -47.22
N ALA A 14 -56.72 36.11 -46.45
CA ALA A 14 -56.61 36.17 -45.01
C ALA A 14 -56.99 34.84 -44.39
N GLN A 15 -58.11 34.23 -44.78
CA GLN A 15 -58.56 32.90 -44.31
C GLN A 15 -57.56 31.81 -44.69
N ARG A 16 -56.97 31.84 -45.89
CA ARG A 16 -55.94 30.87 -46.31
C ARG A 16 -54.64 31.08 -45.51
N ARG A 17 -54.25 32.28 -45.16
CA ARG A 17 -53.12 32.58 -44.31
C ARG A 17 -53.35 32.07 -42.89
N THR A 18 -54.49 32.30 -42.32
CA THR A 18 -54.87 31.81 -40.99
C THR A 18 -54.95 30.30 -40.96
N GLN A 19 -55.55 29.65 -41.96
CA GLN A 19 -55.56 28.17 -42.04
C GLN A 19 -54.17 27.58 -42.25
N ARG A 20 -53.26 28.20 -43.01
CA ARG A 20 -51.85 27.79 -43.16
C ARG A 20 -51.07 27.96 -41.86
N SER A 21 -51.30 29.04 -41.13
CA SER A 21 -50.72 29.31 -39.81
C SER A 21 -51.15 28.22 -38.81
N HIS A 22 -52.48 27.99 -38.70
CA HIS A 22 -53.00 26.94 -37.80
C HIS A 22 -52.49 25.54 -38.15
N ARG A 23 -52.40 25.21 -39.45
CA ARG A 23 -51.79 23.92 -39.85
C ARG A 23 -50.32 23.80 -39.50
N ARG A 24 -49.52 24.89 -39.70
CA ARG A 24 -48.12 24.90 -39.29
C ARG A 24 -47.96 24.79 -37.79
N THR A 25 -48.73 25.53 -37.02
CA THR A 25 -48.71 25.44 -35.54
C THR A 25 -49.12 24.05 -35.07
N LEU A 26 -50.15 23.45 -35.66
CA LEU A 26 -50.59 22.11 -35.32
C LEU A 26 -49.52 21.07 -35.68
N THR A 27 -48.88 21.18 -36.82
CA THR A 27 -47.76 20.31 -37.23
C THR A 27 -46.60 20.39 -36.23
N VAL A 28 -46.21 21.64 -35.83
CA VAL A 28 -45.13 21.83 -34.86
C VAL A 28 -45.49 21.22 -33.49
N ILE A 29 -46.73 21.44 -33.03
CA ILE A 29 -47.21 20.87 -31.76
C ILE A 29 -47.20 19.33 -31.82
N ILE A 30 -47.74 18.75 -32.91
CA ILE A 30 -47.77 17.30 -33.07
C ILE A 30 -46.32 16.73 -33.13
N SER A 31 -45.44 17.38 -33.91
CA SER A 31 -44.03 16.97 -33.97
C SER A 31 -43.34 17.00 -32.61
N ALA A 32 -43.57 18.11 -31.85
CA ALA A 32 -42.96 18.25 -30.52
C ALA A 32 -43.50 17.18 -29.55
N LEU A 33 -44.81 16.93 -29.55
CA LEU A 33 -45.44 15.89 -28.71
C LEU A 33 -44.93 14.51 -29.10
N THR A 34 -44.79 14.22 -30.41
CA THR A 34 -44.27 12.95 -30.87
C THR A 34 -42.79 12.76 -30.45
N THR A 35 -41.97 13.80 -30.56
CA THR A 35 -40.58 13.75 -30.10
C THR A 35 -40.50 13.51 -28.59
N ILE A 36 -41.30 14.19 -27.80
CA ILE A 36 -41.36 13.99 -26.35
C ILE A 36 -41.81 12.58 -26.00
N ALA A 37 -42.84 12.06 -26.70
CA ALA A 37 -43.33 10.70 -26.47
C ALA A 37 -42.27 9.64 -26.86
N LEU A 38 -41.57 9.82 -27.95
CA LEU A 38 -40.48 8.93 -28.36
C LEU A 38 -39.31 8.97 -27.38
N PHE A 39 -38.92 10.16 -26.91
CA PHE A 39 -37.89 10.32 -25.92
C PHE A 39 -38.28 9.68 -24.58
N ALA A 40 -39.50 9.91 -24.09
CA ALA A 40 -40.00 9.28 -22.87
C ALA A 40 -40.08 7.75 -23.02
N GLY A 41 -40.53 7.28 -24.19
CA GLY A 41 -40.55 5.84 -24.50
C GLY A 41 -39.15 5.22 -24.53
N TYR A 42 -38.15 5.92 -25.09
CA TYR A 42 -36.76 5.49 -25.05
C TYR A 42 -36.20 5.48 -23.62
N CYS A 43 -36.44 6.52 -22.82
CA CYS A 43 -36.01 6.52 -21.43
C CYS A 43 -36.66 5.38 -20.62
N ALA A 44 -37.92 5.08 -20.86
CA ALA A 44 -38.61 3.96 -20.22
C ALA A 44 -38.02 2.59 -20.68
N ALA A 45 -37.71 2.45 -21.95
CA ALA A 45 -37.07 1.25 -22.48
C ALA A 45 -35.63 1.07 -21.95
N ASP A 46 -34.89 2.17 -21.74
CA ASP A 46 -33.54 2.17 -21.16
C ASP A 46 -33.62 1.78 -19.66
N ILE A 47 -34.48 2.39 -18.88
CA ILE A 47 -34.68 2.05 -17.46
C ILE A 47 -35.13 0.60 -17.26
N THR A 48 -35.92 0.06 -18.18
CA THR A 48 -36.40 -1.33 -18.13
C THR A 48 -35.47 -2.34 -18.80
N ASP A 49 -34.30 -1.87 -19.29
CA ASP A 49 -33.27 -2.70 -19.95
C ASP A 49 -33.75 -3.39 -21.25
N VAL A 50 -34.67 -2.74 -21.96
CA VAL A 50 -35.15 -3.16 -23.29
C VAL A 50 -34.35 -2.51 -24.41
N ALA A 51 -33.78 -1.32 -24.13
CA ALA A 51 -32.89 -0.60 -25.03
C ALA A 51 -31.61 -0.18 -24.29
N PRO A 52 -30.43 -0.23 -24.89
CA PRO A 52 -29.19 0.21 -24.23
C PRO A 52 -29.15 1.72 -24.04
N GLY A 53 -28.76 2.21 -22.85
CA GLY A 53 -28.59 3.62 -22.56
C GLY A 53 -28.00 3.89 -21.20
N LEU A 54 -27.95 5.19 -20.82
CA LEU A 54 -27.34 5.66 -19.57
C LEU A 54 -28.21 5.50 -18.32
N LEU A 55 -29.48 5.16 -18.50
CA LEU A 55 -30.44 5.03 -17.39
C LEU A 55 -30.74 3.58 -17.01
N THR A 56 -30.00 2.62 -17.56
CA THR A 56 -30.12 1.19 -17.24
C THR A 56 -29.78 0.96 -15.77
N LEU A 57 -30.75 0.50 -14.98
CA LEU A 57 -30.61 0.23 -13.53
C LEU A 57 -30.16 -1.20 -13.23
N LYS A 58 -30.20 -2.11 -14.20
CA LYS A 58 -29.73 -3.47 -13.99
C LYS A 58 -28.21 -3.53 -13.96
N PRO A 59 -27.61 -4.18 -12.96
CA PRO A 59 -26.17 -4.44 -13.01
C PRO A 59 -25.86 -5.25 -14.28
N VAL A 60 -24.87 -4.78 -15.04
CA VAL A 60 -24.32 -5.57 -16.16
C VAL A 60 -23.79 -6.87 -15.55
N ALA A 61 -24.38 -8.01 -15.90
CA ALA A 61 -23.84 -9.28 -15.45
C ALA A 61 -22.39 -9.38 -15.90
N ALA A 62 -21.46 -9.65 -14.98
CA ALA A 62 -20.10 -9.93 -15.34
C ALA A 62 -20.06 -11.05 -16.39
N PRO A 63 -19.29 -10.92 -17.47
CA PRO A 63 -19.22 -11.98 -18.46
C PRO A 63 -18.78 -13.28 -17.78
N VAL A 64 -19.61 -14.29 -17.82
CA VAL A 64 -19.25 -15.63 -17.39
C VAL A 64 -18.32 -16.17 -18.47
N PHE A 65 -17.03 -16.19 -18.17
CA PHE A 65 -16.08 -16.90 -19.03
C PHE A 65 -16.35 -18.39 -18.86
N ALA A 66 -16.74 -19.06 -19.94
CA ALA A 66 -16.79 -20.51 -19.94
C ALA A 66 -15.37 -21.06 -19.66
N ASP A 67 -15.29 -22.06 -18.80
CA ASP A 67 -14.02 -22.76 -18.60
C ASP A 67 -13.47 -23.20 -19.95
N PRO A 68 -12.15 -23.05 -20.21
CA PRO A 68 -11.57 -23.47 -21.49
C PRO A 68 -11.92 -24.94 -21.73
N ALA A 69 -12.48 -25.25 -22.90
CA ALA A 69 -12.90 -26.61 -23.25
C ALA A 69 -11.76 -27.67 -23.19
N THR A 70 -10.52 -27.18 -23.05
CA THR A 70 -9.30 -27.98 -22.92
C THR A 70 -8.65 -27.86 -21.53
N ALA A 71 -9.26 -27.16 -20.56
CA ALA A 71 -8.75 -27.14 -19.20
C ALA A 71 -8.82 -28.57 -18.65
N LYS A 72 -7.70 -29.28 -18.72
CA LYS A 72 -7.53 -30.49 -17.91
C LYS A 72 -7.49 -30.01 -16.47
N SER A 73 -8.39 -30.54 -15.65
CA SER A 73 -8.18 -30.48 -14.19
C SER A 73 -6.81 -31.10 -13.95
N GLY A 74 -5.81 -30.29 -13.68
CA GLY A 74 -4.51 -30.77 -13.23
C GLY A 74 -4.80 -31.62 -12.01
N GLY A 75 -4.33 -32.87 -11.98
CA GLY A 75 -4.27 -33.64 -10.74
C GLY A 75 -3.55 -32.75 -9.71
N THR A 76 -3.79 -32.99 -8.44
CA THR A 76 -3.11 -32.30 -7.33
C THR A 76 -1.61 -32.23 -7.64
N VAL A 77 -1.13 -31.04 -8.01
CA VAL A 77 0.30 -30.81 -8.34
C VAL A 77 1.17 -30.96 -7.09
N ALA A 78 0.57 -30.78 -5.91
CA ALA A 78 1.18 -31.08 -4.62
C ALA A 78 0.18 -31.95 -3.84
N GLY A 79 0.67 -32.95 -3.11
CA GLY A 79 -0.14 -33.67 -2.14
C GLY A 79 -0.81 -32.73 -1.16
N THR A 80 -1.91 -33.13 -0.54
CA THR A 80 -2.54 -32.37 0.53
C THR A 80 -1.50 -32.02 1.58
N LEU A 81 -1.30 -30.72 1.82
CA LEU A 81 -0.43 -30.25 2.89
C LEU A 81 -0.91 -30.85 4.20
N ASN A 82 -0.16 -31.77 4.78
CA ASN A 82 -0.43 -32.26 6.11
C ASN A 82 0.15 -31.25 7.12
N ALA A 83 -0.59 -30.14 7.33
CA ALA A 83 -0.18 -29.11 8.28
C ALA A 83 0.04 -29.66 9.71
N ASN A 84 -0.56 -30.81 10.02
CA ASN A 84 -0.50 -31.43 11.33
C ASN A 84 0.64 -32.47 11.45
N LYS A 85 1.54 -32.57 10.47
CA LYS A 85 2.67 -33.47 10.55
C LYS A 85 3.61 -33.03 11.67
N ALA A 86 3.71 -33.84 12.73
CA ALA A 86 4.57 -33.55 13.87
C ALA A 86 6.04 -33.37 13.44
N ILE A 87 6.75 -32.53 14.18
CA ILE A 87 8.19 -32.32 14.01
C ILE A 87 8.89 -33.32 14.97
N ASP A 88 9.97 -33.94 14.49
CA ASP A 88 10.85 -34.71 15.37
C ASP A 88 11.60 -33.75 16.30
N SER A 89 11.21 -33.74 17.57
CA SER A 89 11.80 -32.86 18.59
C SER A 89 13.27 -33.15 18.85
N THR A 90 13.71 -34.42 18.67
CA THR A 90 15.13 -34.79 18.82
C THR A 90 15.96 -34.16 17.68
N ALA A 91 15.48 -34.28 16.45
CA ALA A 91 16.14 -33.68 15.30
C ALA A 91 16.12 -32.13 15.40
N ALA A 92 14.98 -31.52 15.79
CA ALA A 92 14.87 -30.08 16.00
C ALA A 92 15.84 -29.57 17.08
N SER A 93 15.94 -30.28 18.22
CA SER A 93 16.89 -29.95 19.30
C SER A 93 18.35 -30.10 18.86
N ALA A 94 18.66 -31.08 18.02
CA ALA A 94 20.00 -31.23 17.44
C ALA A 94 20.38 -30.01 16.56
N LEU A 95 19.45 -29.49 15.73
CA LEU A 95 19.69 -28.31 14.95
C LEU A 95 19.87 -27.04 15.81
N VAL A 96 19.09 -26.91 16.88
CA VAL A 96 19.27 -25.77 17.82
C VAL A 96 20.65 -25.87 18.48
N ASN A 97 21.06 -27.03 18.94
CA ASN A 97 22.41 -27.23 19.57
C ASN A 97 23.54 -26.99 18.56
N GLU A 98 23.38 -27.36 17.31
CA GLU A 98 24.33 -27.06 16.23
C GLU A 98 24.48 -25.55 16.04
N LEU A 99 23.37 -24.80 15.97
CA LEU A 99 23.38 -23.34 15.87
C LEU A 99 24.11 -22.70 17.06
N LEU A 100 23.77 -23.11 18.29
CA LEU A 100 24.35 -22.54 19.50
C LEU A 100 25.84 -22.83 19.65
N SER A 101 26.35 -23.91 19.06
CA SER A 101 27.76 -24.28 19.05
C SER A 101 28.53 -23.74 17.85
N ALA A 102 27.86 -23.10 16.91
CA ALA A 102 28.49 -22.54 15.72
C ALA A 102 29.41 -21.37 16.08
N GLN A 103 30.56 -21.31 15.41
CA GLN A 103 31.53 -20.23 15.62
C GLN A 103 30.91 -18.87 15.35
N GLY A 104 31.16 -17.91 16.20
CA GLY A 104 30.75 -16.52 16.04
C GLY A 104 29.33 -16.20 16.54
N VAL A 105 28.51 -17.19 16.89
CA VAL A 105 27.14 -16.97 17.34
C VAL A 105 27.08 -16.30 18.72
N GLY A 106 27.91 -16.73 19.66
CA GLY A 106 27.94 -16.17 21.02
C GLY A 106 26.76 -16.62 21.91
N ASN A 107 26.73 -16.09 23.13
CA ASN A 107 25.79 -16.54 24.17
C ASN A 107 24.45 -15.81 24.17
N ASP A 108 24.36 -14.63 23.53
CA ASP A 108 23.15 -13.82 23.48
C ASP A 108 22.21 -14.26 22.36
N THR A 109 21.88 -15.56 22.35
CA THR A 109 21.10 -16.20 21.28
C THR A 109 19.79 -16.74 21.83
N SER A 110 18.69 -16.44 21.14
CA SER A 110 17.37 -17.04 21.38
C SER A 110 16.85 -17.67 20.10
N VAL A 111 16.27 -18.87 20.20
CA VAL A 111 15.72 -19.60 19.06
C VAL A 111 14.48 -20.38 19.46
N ILE A 112 13.53 -20.54 18.54
CA ILE A 112 12.35 -21.37 18.69
C ILE A 112 11.95 -21.98 17.35
N ILE A 113 11.47 -23.22 17.39
CA ILE A 113 10.86 -23.95 16.27
C ILE A 113 9.51 -24.46 16.75
N GLU A 114 8.45 -24.14 16.01
CA GLU A 114 7.08 -24.57 16.29
C GLU A 114 6.46 -25.23 15.06
N ASP A 115 5.57 -26.19 15.27
CA ASP A 115 4.74 -26.70 14.18
C ASP A 115 3.63 -25.69 13.79
N ALA A 116 2.84 -26.01 12.77
CA ALA A 116 1.76 -25.14 12.29
C ALA A 116 0.64 -24.92 13.34
N GLN A 117 0.58 -25.70 14.40
CA GLN A 117 -0.35 -25.56 15.52
C GLN A 117 0.23 -24.73 16.67
N GLY A 118 1.50 -24.31 16.58
CA GLY A 118 2.21 -23.59 17.64
C GLY A 118 2.77 -24.52 18.73
N THR A 119 2.86 -25.83 18.45
CA THR A 119 3.52 -26.78 19.38
C THR A 119 5.02 -26.61 19.24
N VAL A 120 5.70 -26.29 20.34
CA VAL A 120 7.15 -26.11 20.36
C VAL A 120 7.84 -27.46 20.16
N ALA A 121 8.67 -27.56 19.12
CA ALA A 121 9.50 -28.73 18.84
C ALA A 121 10.89 -28.61 19.49
N ALA A 122 11.48 -27.41 19.49
CA ALA A 122 12.73 -27.10 20.17
C ALA A 122 12.82 -25.60 20.45
N GLU A 123 13.48 -25.22 21.54
CA GLU A 123 13.70 -23.83 21.91
C GLU A 123 14.96 -23.65 22.76
N HIS A 124 15.51 -22.44 22.72
CA HIS A 124 16.56 -21.97 23.61
C HIS A 124 16.32 -20.49 23.96
N GLU A 125 16.31 -20.18 25.27
CA GLU A 125 16.04 -18.81 25.80
C GLU A 125 14.85 -18.09 25.13
N SER A 126 13.81 -18.82 24.79
CA SER A 126 12.71 -18.32 23.96
C SER A 126 11.89 -17.20 24.60
N ASN A 127 11.96 -17.05 25.94
CA ASN A 127 11.30 -16.00 26.71
C ASN A 127 12.24 -14.85 27.09
N THR A 128 13.52 -14.88 26.68
CA THR A 128 14.47 -13.80 26.94
C THR A 128 14.25 -12.68 25.94
N PRO A 129 13.94 -11.43 26.40
CA PRO A 129 13.76 -10.30 25.49
C PRO A 129 15.07 -9.92 24.82
N ARG A 130 15.09 -9.95 23.48
CA ARG A 130 16.21 -9.62 22.62
C ARG A 130 15.90 -8.43 21.72
N GLU A 131 16.93 -7.74 21.26
CA GLU A 131 16.81 -6.72 20.22
C GLU A 131 16.54 -7.41 18.86
N PRO A 132 15.38 -7.09 18.20
CA PRO A 132 14.93 -7.87 17.06
C PRO A 132 15.47 -7.40 15.72
N ALA A 133 15.98 -6.18 15.63
CA ALA A 133 16.18 -5.49 14.36
C ALA A 133 14.89 -5.55 13.51
N SER A 134 15.02 -5.62 12.19
CA SER A 134 13.86 -5.57 11.26
C SER A 134 12.91 -6.78 11.31
N THR A 135 13.16 -7.82 12.13
CA THR A 135 12.14 -8.84 12.36
C THR A 135 10.94 -8.29 13.14
N LEU A 136 11.08 -7.16 13.84
CA LEU A 136 9.98 -6.41 14.45
C LEU A 136 8.88 -6.06 13.43
N LYS A 137 9.25 -5.78 12.17
CA LYS A 137 8.29 -5.46 11.10
C LYS A 137 7.20 -6.51 10.91
N THR A 138 7.47 -7.77 11.28
CA THR A 138 6.44 -8.82 11.19
C THR A 138 5.31 -8.62 12.19
N LEU A 139 5.59 -8.06 13.36
CA LEU A 139 4.58 -7.71 14.35
C LEU A 139 3.71 -6.54 13.83
N THR A 140 4.37 -5.51 13.32
CA THR A 140 3.69 -4.35 12.70
C THR A 140 2.81 -4.78 11.54
N ALA A 141 3.34 -5.61 10.64
CA ALA A 141 2.60 -6.12 9.48
C ALA A 141 1.37 -6.94 9.90
N PHE A 142 1.51 -7.83 10.88
CA PHE A 142 0.40 -8.64 11.37
C PHE A 142 -0.68 -7.78 12.06
N ALA A 143 -0.28 -6.81 12.88
CA ALA A 143 -1.23 -5.89 13.51
C ALA A 143 -1.96 -5.01 12.47
N ALA A 144 -1.23 -4.48 11.48
CA ALA A 144 -1.81 -3.67 10.40
C ALA A 144 -2.78 -4.50 9.56
N SER A 145 -2.40 -5.71 9.12
CA SER A 145 -3.27 -6.58 8.33
C SER A 145 -4.50 -7.09 9.08
N SER A 146 -4.45 -7.12 10.41
CA SER A 146 -5.60 -7.47 11.25
C SER A 146 -6.53 -6.27 11.54
N THR A 147 -6.11 -5.04 11.23
CA THR A 147 -6.83 -3.81 11.55
C THR A 147 -7.33 -3.09 10.31
N LEU A 148 -6.52 -3.08 9.23
CA LEU A 148 -6.77 -2.33 8.01
C LEU A 148 -7.46 -3.19 6.94
N ASN A 149 -8.21 -2.55 6.04
CA ASN A 149 -8.66 -3.21 4.82
C ASN A 149 -7.50 -3.27 3.82
N MET A 150 -6.82 -4.42 3.75
CA MET A 150 -5.61 -4.60 2.94
C MET A 150 -5.86 -4.50 1.42
N ALA A 151 -7.11 -4.53 0.97
CA ALA A 151 -7.48 -4.30 -0.44
C ALA A 151 -7.70 -2.82 -0.78
N SER A 152 -7.68 -1.91 0.22
CA SER A 152 -7.80 -0.47 -0.03
C SER A 152 -6.51 0.13 -0.56
N THR A 153 -6.64 1.31 -1.17
CA THR A 153 -5.55 2.14 -1.69
C THR A 153 -5.39 3.43 -0.90
N LEU A 154 -4.28 4.09 -1.08
CA LEU A 154 -3.98 5.42 -0.53
C LEU A 154 -4.04 6.43 -1.68
N ASP A 155 -5.06 7.29 -1.69
CA ASP A 155 -5.28 8.19 -2.79
C ASP A 155 -4.51 9.51 -2.61
N THR A 156 -3.91 10.00 -3.70
CA THR A 156 -3.41 11.38 -3.78
C THR A 156 -4.40 12.21 -4.58
N GLN A 157 -4.91 13.28 -3.99
CA GLN A 157 -6.09 14.01 -4.44
C GLN A 157 -5.77 15.49 -4.64
N VAL A 158 -6.46 16.14 -5.59
CA VAL A 158 -6.38 17.57 -5.83
C VAL A 158 -7.75 18.18 -5.62
N PHE A 159 -7.84 19.21 -4.80
CA PHE A 159 -9.06 19.99 -4.56
C PHE A 159 -8.91 21.37 -5.17
N LEU A 160 -10.02 21.94 -5.65
CA LEU A 160 -10.07 23.31 -6.19
C LEU A 160 -10.97 24.15 -5.30
N THR A 161 -10.45 25.25 -4.80
CA THR A 161 -11.22 26.29 -4.13
C THR A 161 -11.12 27.60 -4.89
N GLN A 162 -12.17 28.41 -4.82
CA GLN A 162 -12.18 29.77 -5.39
C GLN A 162 -12.54 30.77 -4.31
N SER A 163 -11.69 31.75 -4.13
CA SER A 163 -11.92 32.85 -3.18
C SER A 163 -12.88 33.89 -3.76
N ASP A 164 -13.43 34.77 -2.92
CA ASP A 164 -14.37 35.83 -3.30
C ASP A 164 -13.77 36.82 -4.31
N ASP A 165 -12.45 36.99 -4.32
CA ASP A 165 -11.71 37.83 -5.28
C ASP A 165 -11.47 37.15 -6.64
N GLY A 166 -11.94 35.91 -6.79
CA GLY A 166 -11.77 35.11 -8.00
C GLY A 166 -10.46 34.35 -8.09
N THR A 167 -9.63 34.34 -7.03
CA THR A 167 -8.38 33.54 -6.99
C THR A 167 -8.70 32.06 -6.91
N ASN A 168 -8.11 31.27 -7.82
CA ASN A 168 -8.23 29.82 -7.83
C ASN A 168 -7.05 29.20 -7.10
N THR A 169 -7.32 28.37 -6.11
CA THR A 169 -6.30 27.64 -5.35
C THR A 169 -6.52 26.15 -5.49
N LEU A 170 -5.45 25.43 -5.86
CA LEU A 170 -5.41 23.98 -5.78
C LEU A 170 -4.79 23.57 -4.43
N THR A 171 -5.38 22.56 -3.77
CA THR A 171 -4.77 21.90 -2.64
C THR A 171 -4.49 20.44 -3.00
N LEU A 172 -3.20 20.07 -3.05
CA LEU A 172 -2.74 18.71 -3.24
C LEU A 172 -2.76 17.99 -1.87
N LYS A 173 -3.54 16.94 -1.75
CA LYS A 173 -3.69 16.17 -0.49
C LYS A 173 -3.16 14.76 -0.64
N GLY A 174 -2.21 14.38 0.22
CA GLY A 174 -1.79 13.01 0.40
C GLY A 174 -2.63 12.28 1.45
N ASN A 175 -2.90 10.99 1.22
CA ASN A 175 -3.55 10.11 2.19
C ASN A 175 -2.64 8.92 2.57
N GLY A 176 -1.31 9.09 2.45
CA GLY A 176 -0.31 8.12 2.86
C GLY A 176 0.47 7.45 1.72
N ASP A 177 0.23 7.78 0.44
CA ASP A 177 1.02 7.18 -0.63
C ASP A 177 2.46 7.74 -0.64
N MET A 178 3.37 7.02 -0.02
CA MET A 178 4.80 7.35 -0.03
C MET A 178 5.57 6.71 -1.20
N LEU A 179 4.89 6.02 -2.13
CA LEU A 179 5.48 5.38 -3.30
C LEU A 179 5.03 6.00 -4.63
N LEU A 180 4.74 7.31 -4.64
CA LEU A 180 4.37 8.03 -5.86
C LEU A 180 5.51 8.02 -6.89
N SER A 181 5.16 7.94 -8.19
CA SER A 181 6.08 8.27 -9.27
C SER A 181 6.07 9.78 -9.57
N ALA A 182 7.21 10.35 -9.88
CA ALA A 182 7.28 11.68 -10.50
C ALA A 182 6.72 11.71 -11.93
N GLY A 183 6.61 10.54 -12.58
CA GLY A 183 6.13 10.34 -13.95
C GLY A 183 4.65 10.00 -14.04
N ASP A 184 4.30 9.26 -15.10
CA ASP A 184 2.95 8.72 -15.28
C ASP A 184 2.74 7.50 -14.35
N SER A 185 1.48 7.21 -14.06
CA SER A 185 1.07 6.02 -13.29
C SER A 185 1.42 4.74 -14.05
N ASP A 186 1.92 3.72 -13.34
CA ASP A 186 2.20 2.40 -13.91
C ASP A 186 1.50 1.29 -13.13
N ALA A 187 0.50 0.67 -13.77
CA ALA A 187 -0.30 -0.38 -13.16
C ALA A 187 0.47 -1.68 -12.88
N ASN A 188 1.67 -1.85 -13.43
CA ASN A 188 2.46 -3.08 -13.30
C ASN A 188 3.39 -3.06 -12.07
N HIS A 189 3.59 -1.90 -11.44
CA HIS A 189 4.50 -1.73 -10.31
C HIS A 189 3.75 -1.34 -9.03
N THR A 190 4.33 -1.63 -7.89
CA THR A 190 3.88 -1.16 -6.59
C THR A 190 4.40 0.25 -6.36
N ASN A 191 5.71 0.45 -6.51
CA ASN A 191 6.34 1.75 -6.47
C ASN A 191 6.10 2.49 -7.79
N GLY A 192 5.39 3.61 -7.74
CA GLY A 192 4.98 4.38 -8.92
C GLY A 192 3.64 3.94 -9.52
N ARG A 193 2.84 3.11 -8.83
CA ARG A 193 1.48 2.79 -9.23
C ARG A 193 0.67 4.04 -9.47
N ALA A 194 0.74 5.00 -8.57
CA ALA A 194 0.21 6.35 -8.72
C ALA A 194 1.31 7.30 -9.20
N GLY A 195 1.02 8.05 -10.27
CA GLY A 195 1.97 8.99 -10.89
C GLY A 195 1.50 10.43 -10.86
N LEU A 196 2.38 11.33 -10.44
CA LEU A 196 2.10 12.77 -10.34
C LEU A 196 1.81 13.39 -11.70
N ASN A 197 2.45 12.92 -12.79
CA ASN A 197 2.17 13.45 -14.13
C ASN A 197 0.77 13.02 -14.62
N THR A 198 0.30 11.82 -14.30
CA THR A 198 -1.08 11.40 -14.55
C THR A 198 -2.06 12.30 -13.79
N LEU A 199 -1.80 12.57 -12.51
CA LEU A 199 -2.61 13.46 -11.68
C LEU A 199 -2.62 14.90 -12.24
N ALA A 200 -1.44 15.43 -12.66
CA ALA A 200 -1.33 16.76 -13.25
C ALA A 200 -2.11 16.89 -14.56
N LYS A 201 -2.00 15.91 -15.45
CA LYS A 201 -2.77 15.86 -16.71
C LYS A 201 -4.28 15.85 -16.45
N ALA A 202 -4.75 15.05 -15.51
CA ALA A 202 -6.16 14.98 -15.12
C ALA A 202 -6.63 16.31 -14.52
N THR A 203 -5.81 16.92 -13.66
CA THR A 203 -6.08 18.24 -13.06
C THR A 203 -6.18 19.33 -14.14
N VAL A 204 -5.20 19.42 -15.05
CA VAL A 204 -5.19 20.38 -16.16
C VAL A 204 -6.42 20.23 -17.06
N ALA A 205 -6.81 18.99 -17.39
CA ALA A 205 -8.02 18.74 -18.19
C ALA A 205 -9.30 19.23 -17.48
N ALA A 206 -9.40 19.02 -16.17
CA ALA A 206 -10.53 19.47 -15.36
C ALA A 206 -10.57 21.00 -15.19
N LEU A 207 -9.41 21.66 -15.09
CA LEU A 207 -9.29 23.13 -15.07
C LEU A 207 -9.66 23.74 -16.41
N ALA A 208 -9.23 23.14 -17.53
CA ALA A 208 -9.54 23.60 -18.88
C ALA A 208 -11.06 23.63 -19.15
N GLN A 209 -11.81 22.64 -18.64
CA GLN A 209 -13.28 22.62 -18.72
C GLN A 209 -13.94 23.79 -17.98
N ARG A 210 -13.23 24.41 -17.04
CA ARG A 210 -13.67 25.57 -16.26
C ARG A 210 -13.07 26.89 -16.75
N GLY A 211 -12.24 26.84 -17.81
CA GLY A 211 -11.55 28.02 -18.34
C GLY A 211 -10.45 28.56 -17.42
N ILE A 212 -9.95 27.76 -16.48
CA ILE A 212 -8.92 28.15 -15.51
C ILE A 212 -7.54 27.81 -16.09
N THR A 213 -6.67 28.81 -16.22
CA THR A 213 -5.31 28.68 -16.77
C THR A 213 -4.21 29.04 -15.78
N SER A 214 -4.59 29.56 -14.60
CA SER A 214 -3.66 29.94 -13.52
C SER A 214 -4.24 29.61 -12.17
N VAL A 215 -3.40 29.12 -11.25
CA VAL A 215 -3.79 28.72 -9.90
C VAL A 215 -2.68 29.04 -8.90
N ASN A 216 -3.03 29.22 -7.63
CA ASN A 216 -2.12 29.03 -6.51
C ASN A 216 -2.08 27.55 -6.17
N LEU A 217 -0.97 27.07 -5.61
CA LEU A 217 -0.83 25.67 -5.17
C LEU A 217 -0.49 25.60 -3.67
N GLU A 218 -1.27 24.81 -2.96
CA GLU A 218 -1.06 24.44 -1.58
C GLU A 218 -0.96 22.91 -1.47
N TYR A 219 -0.42 22.40 -0.36
CA TYR A 219 -0.40 20.96 -0.11
C TYR A 219 -0.79 20.64 1.33
N ASP A 220 -1.51 19.53 1.50
CA ASP A 220 -1.95 19.01 2.79
C ASP A 220 -1.12 17.77 3.17
N ASP A 221 -0.28 17.95 4.17
CA ASP A 221 0.55 16.90 4.79
C ASP A 221 0.17 16.70 6.27
N THR A 222 -1.11 16.88 6.61
CA THR A 222 -1.57 16.82 8.01
C THR A 222 -1.93 15.42 8.50
N LEU A 223 -2.01 14.41 7.60
CA LEU A 223 -2.48 13.06 7.90
C LEU A 223 -1.84 12.46 9.16
N PHE A 224 -0.52 12.59 9.30
CA PHE A 224 0.24 11.99 10.39
C PHE A 224 0.62 12.99 11.51
N GLY A 225 0.01 14.19 11.50
CA GLY A 225 0.29 15.22 12.52
C GLY A 225 1.72 15.73 12.48
N ASP A 226 2.18 16.32 13.59
CA ASP A 226 3.49 16.98 13.66
C ASP A 226 4.62 16.07 14.18
N SER A 227 4.28 15.02 14.97
CA SER A 227 5.25 14.05 15.47
C SER A 227 5.43 12.91 14.46
N ARG A 228 6.54 12.92 13.70
CA ARG A 228 6.73 12.04 12.54
C ARG A 228 7.96 11.15 12.61
N ILE A 229 8.81 11.37 13.59
CA ILE A 229 10.10 10.68 13.75
C ILE A 229 10.09 10.00 15.10
N PRO A 230 10.36 8.68 15.19
CA PRO A 230 10.54 7.99 16.46
C PRO A 230 11.64 8.65 17.32
N ALA A 231 11.43 8.75 18.61
CA ALA A 231 12.31 9.47 19.51
C ALA A 231 13.78 9.01 19.44
N GLY A 232 14.02 7.71 19.27
CA GLY A 232 15.37 7.15 19.14
C GLY A 232 16.09 7.44 17.83
N LEU A 233 15.38 8.00 16.84
CA LEU A 233 15.92 8.39 15.52
C LEU A 233 16.00 9.90 15.36
N SER A 234 15.64 10.69 16.41
CA SER A 234 15.47 12.14 16.32
C SER A 234 16.37 12.89 17.30
N GLU A 235 16.92 13.99 16.85
CA GLU A 235 17.54 15.01 17.68
C GLU A 235 17.10 16.39 17.20
N GLY A 236 16.60 17.21 18.13
CA GLY A 236 16.14 18.58 17.80
C GLY A 236 14.98 18.63 16.79
N GLY A 237 14.21 17.55 16.62
CA GLY A 237 13.11 17.46 15.66
C GLY A 237 13.52 17.05 14.24
N ALA A 238 14.79 16.73 14.01
CA ALA A 238 15.31 16.22 12.76
C ALA A 238 15.77 14.75 12.89
N VAL A 239 15.81 14.02 11.79
CA VAL A 239 16.40 12.67 11.76
C VAL A 239 17.91 12.79 12.01
N LEU A 240 18.42 11.94 12.90
CA LEU A 240 19.86 11.83 13.17
C LEU A 240 20.62 11.49 11.89
N SER A 241 21.79 12.09 11.68
CA SER A 241 22.60 11.96 10.45
C SER A 241 22.92 10.52 10.06
N ASP A 242 23.11 9.64 11.04
CA ASP A 242 23.43 8.22 10.81
C ASP A 242 22.23 7.42 10.28
N TYR A 243 21.04 8.01 10.27
CA TYR A 243 19.80 7.35 9.85
C TYR A 243 19.15 7.97 8.61
N THR A 244 19.69 9.05 8.03
CA THR A 244 19.11 9.76 6.87
C THR A 244 18.99 8.92 5.60
N VAL A 245 19.81 7.87 5.45
CA VAL A 245 19.72 6.89 4.35
C VAL A 245 18.77 5.73 4.67
N TYR A 246 18.29 5.62 5.91
CA TYR A 246 17.45 4.51 6.37
C TYR A 246 16.04 4.93 6.75
N PHE A 247 15.81 6.23 6.98
CA PHE A 247 14.55 6.74 7.46
C PHE A 247 14.28 8.18 6.97
N THR A 248 13.07 8.44 6.55
CA THR A 248 12.52 9.78 6.33
C THR A 248 11.30 9.98 7.24
N PRO A 249 10.98 11.22 7.70
CA PRO A 249 9.78 11.47 8.47
C PRO A 249 8.55 10.94 7.74
N VAL A 250 7.68 10.17 8.43
CA VAL A 250 6.45 9.66 7.83
C VAL A 250 5.61 10.83 7.31
N SER A 251 5.22 10.78 6.06
CA SER A 251 4.57 11.86 5.35
C SER A 251 3.28 11.38 4.68
N SER A 252 2.33 12.28 4.45
CA SER A 252 1.09 11.93 3.74
C SER A 252 1.31 11.54 2.28
N MET A 253 2.48 11.86 1.73
CA MET A 253 2.89 11.58 0.35
C MET A 253 4.41 11.69 0.20
N ALA A 254 4.99 10.84 -0.63
CA ALA A 254 6.40 10.93 -1.04
C ALA A 254 6.60 10.35 -2.44
N ILE A 255 7.55 10.88 -3.19
CA ILE A 255 8.04 10.27 -4.42
C ILE A 255 9.03 9.18 -4.03
N ASP A 256 8.75 7.93 -4.43
CA ASP A 256 9.66 6.79 -4.26
C ASP A 256 10.26 6.69 -2.84
N GLY A 257 9.43 6.78 -1.81
CA GLY A 257 9.87 6.73 -0.41
C GLY A 257 10.81 7.87 0.00
N GLY A 258 10.84 8.95 -0.75
CA GLY A 258 11.75 10.09 -0.54
C GLY A 258 13.17 9.88 -1.09
N ARG A 259 13.43 8.83 -1.87
CA ARG A 259 14.77 8.48 -2.39
C ARG A 259 15.30 9.55 -3.33
N GLN A 260 16.54 10.00 -3.08
CA GLN A 260 17.26 11.01 -3.86
C GLN A 260 18.42 10.33 -4.61
N TYR A 261 18.18 10.01 -5.86
CA TYR A 261 19.17 9.33 -6.70
C TYR A 261 20.25 10.26 -7.22
N THR A 262 21.47 9.73 -7.32
CA THR A 262 22.64 10.42 -7.85
C THR A 262 23.34 9.53 -8.88
N ALA A 263 24.42 10.04 -9.48
CA ALA A 263 25.24 9.23 -10.37
C ALA A 263 25.91 8.04 -9.64
N ASP A 264 26.20 8.21 -8.35
CA ASP A 264 26.85 7.18 -7.51
C ASP A 264 25.83 6.19 -6.92
N THR A 265 24.58 6.62 -6.78
CA THR A 265 23.44 5.80 -6.33
C THR A 265 22.30 5.95 -7.33
N PRO A 266 22.38 5.32 -8.51
CA PRO A 266 21.37 5.44 -9.55
C PRO A 266 20.06 4.73 -9.16
N ALA A 267 18.96 5.21 -9.72
CA ALA A 267 17.69 4.51 -9.60
C ALA A 267 17.77 3.11 -10.21
N PRO A 268 17.12 2.10 -9.62
CA PRO A 268 16.99 0.79 -10.23
C PRO A 268 16.22 0.89 -11.56
N ALA A 269 16.46 -0.06 -12.46
CA ALA A 269 15.74 -0.12 -13.74
C ALA A 269 14.26 -0.49 -13.55
N ASP A 270 13.99 -1.38 -12.62
CA ASP A 270 12.65 -1.72 -12.14
C ASP A 270 12.40 -0.96 -10.83
N PRO A 271 11.36 -0.12 -10.74
CA PRO A 271 11.10 0.65 -9.52
C PRO A 271 10.76 -0.21 -8.30
N ASP A 272 10.38 -1.47 -8.51
CA ASP A 272 10.13 -2.42 -7.45
C ASP A 272 11.39 -3.19 -7.00
N ASP A 273 12.55 -2.94 -7.61
CA ASP A 273 13.83 -3.51 -7.18
C ASP A 273 14.45 -2.71 -6.02
N SER A 274 15.43 -3.32 -5.35
CA SER A 274 16.16 -2.65 -4.27
C SER A 274 17.03 -1.50 -4.80
N ALA A 275 16.80 -0.31 -4.25
CA ALA A 275 17.51 0.92 -4.62
C ALA A 275 18.87 1.11 -3.92
N GLY A 276 19.35 0.15 -3.15
CA GLY A 276 20.47 0.39 -2.24
C GLY A 276 20.07 1.37 -1.11
N TYR A 277 20.97 2.29 -0.75
CA TYR A 277 20.74 3.26 0.34
C TYR A 277 21.08 4.69 -0.13
N PRO A 278 20.31 5.27 -1.09
CA PRO A 278 20.43 6.68 -1.40
C PRO A 278 19.98 7.53 -0.21
N GLU A 279 20.41 8.79 -0.15
CA GLU A 279 19.84 9.74 0.81
C GLU A 279 18.33 9.85 0.64
N LEU A 280 17.63 10.03 1.76
CA LEU A 280 16.19 10.21 1.76
C LEU A 280 15.85 11.68 2.05
N SER A 281 14.92 12.25 1.27
CA SER A 281 14.41 13.60 1.52
C SER A 281 13.80 13.69 2.91
N GLN A 282 14.16 14.70 3.65
CA GLN A 282 13.57 15.00 4.96
C GLN A 282 12.32 15.89 4.85
N HIS A 283 11.88 16.23 3.61
CA HIS A 283 10.78 17.13 3.29
C HIS A 283 9.86 16.55 2.19
N ALA A 284 9.58 15.25 2.25
CA ALA A 284 8.97 14.47 1.17
C ALA A 284 7.69 15.09 0.58
N ALA A 285 6.75 15.57 1.42
CA ALA A 285 5.51 16.18 0.92
C ALA A 285 5.75 17.51 0.18
N SER A 286 6.67 18.32 0.65
CA SER A 286 7.07 19.57 -0.02
C SER A 286 7.70 19.28 -1.39
N ASP A 287 8.53 18.24 -1.48
CA ASP A 287 9.14 17.81 -2.75
C ASP A 287 8.08 17.34 -3.75
N VAL A 288 7.09 16.56 -3.27
CA VAL A 288 5.92 16.15 -4.08
C VAL A 288 5.17 17.37 -4.61
N ALA A 289 4.89 18.34 -3.74
CA ALA A 289 4.14 19.55 -4.12
C ALA A 289 4.92 20.42 -5.11
N THR A 290 6.24 20.54 -4.91
CA THR A 290 7.13 21.26 -5.85
C THR A 290 7.14 20.56 -7.21
N LYS A 291 7.28 19.24 -7.22
CA LYS A 291 7.23 18.44 -8.45
C LYS A 291 5.88 18.55 -9.16
N PHE A 292 4.80 18.54 -8.41
CA PHE A 292 3.45 18.69 -8.97
C PHE A 292 3.25 20.09 -9.60
N ALA A 293 3.79 21.15 -8.98
CA ALA A 293 3.79 22.51 -9.58
C ALA A 293 4.50 22.53 -10.94
N GLU A 294 5.70 21.93 -11.03
CA GLU A 294 6.45 21.82 -12.30
C GLU A 294 5.63 21.07 -13.38
N LEU A 295 4.94 19.99 -12.98
CA LEU A 295 4.12 19.19 -13.88
C LEU A 295 2.87 19.94 -14.34
N LEU A 296 2.20 20.72 -13.49
CA LEU A 296 1.11 21.61 -13.89
C LEU A 296 1.58 22.65 -14.93
N GLN A 297 2.72 23.29 -14.69
CA GLN A 297 3.31 24.28 -15.61
C GLN A 297 3.67 23.64 -16.96
N SER A 298 4.31 22.48 -16.94
CA SER A 298 4.68 21.76 -18.17
C SER A 298 3.48 21.27 -18.96
N ASN A 299 2.33 21.07 -18.31
CA ASN A 299 1.05 20.72 -18.94
C ASN A 299 0.15 21.95 -19.24
N GLY A 300 0.67 23.19 -19.07
CA GLY A 300 0.03 24.42 -19.56
C GLY A 300 -0.82 25.19 -18.56
N VAL A 301 -0.75 24.90 -17.26
CA VAL A 301 -1.38 25.69 -16.19
C VAL A 301 -0.31 26.45 -15.42
N ALA A 302 -0.44 27.77 -15.33
CA ALA A 302 0.48 28.59 -14.56
C ALA A 302 0.24 28.39 -13.05
N VAL A 303 1.31 28.11 -12.31
CA VAL A 303 1.30 28.13 -10.84
C VAL A 303 1.87 29.47 -10.39
N THR A 304 1.11 30.21 -9.58
CA THR A 304 1.47 31.56 -9.11
C THR A 304 1.74 31.54 -7.60
N GLY A 305 2.68 32.38 -7.17
CA GLY A 305 3.11 32.43 -5.77
C GLY A 305 3.94 31.22 -5.34
N ASP A 306 4.21 31.17 -4.04
CA ASP A 306 4.95 30.08 -3.42
C ASP A 306 4.02 28.89 -3.14
N VAL A 307 4.57 27.68 -3.24
CA VAL A 307 3.87 26.47 -2.82
C VAL A 307 3.93 26.37 -1.30
N THR A 308 2.78 26.39 -0.63
CA THR A 308 2.68 26.46 0.83
C THR A 308 1.87 25.31 1.40
N ALA A 309 2.20 24.91 2.65
CA ALA A 309 1.42 23.91 3.37
C ALA A 309 0.09 24.49 3.86
N ASN A 310 -1.01 23.78 3.63
CA ASN A 310 -2.34 24.12 4.14
C ASN A 310 -3.22 22.88 4.21
N THR A 311 -4.30 22.93 5.00
CA THR A 311 -5.24 21.81 5.10
C THR A 311 -6.24 21.81 3.95
N ALA A 312 -6.46 20.68 3.33
CA ALA A 312 -7.44 20.51 2.26
C ALA A 312 -8.88 20.71 2.76
N PRO A 313 -9.80 21.22 1.93
CA PRO A 313 -11.18 21.41 2.30
C PRO A 313 -11.85 20.06 2.65
N SER A 314 -12.62 20.04 3.73
CA SER A 314 -13.35 18.85 4.18
C SER A 314 -14.71 18.73 3.48
N GLY A 315 -15.07 17.50 3.12
CA GLY A 315 -16.39 17.20 2.54
C GLY A 315 -16.54 17.57 1.05
N GLU A 316 -15.49 18.09 0.43
CA GLU A 316 -15.48 18.42 -1.00
C GLU A 316 -15.10 17.19 -1.84
N THR A 317 -15.60 17.18 -3.09
CA THR A 317 -15.20 16.17 -4.07
C THR A 317 -13.88 16.59 -4.72
N PRO A 318 -12.87 15.71 -4.79
CA PRO A 318 -11.62 16.05 -5.43
C PRO A 318 -11.82 16.34 -6.93
N LEU A 319 -11.09 17.33 -7.43
CA LEU A 319 -11.02 17.68 -8.84
C LEU A 319 -10.39 16.58 -9.68
N ALA A 320 -9.37 15.94 -9.13
CA ALA A 320 -8.65 14.82 -9.71
C ALA A 320 -8.05 13.94 -8.60
N SER A 321 -7.81 12.66 -8.89
CA SER A 321 -7.23 11.70 -7.96
C SER A 321 -6.42 10.64 -8.71
N VAL A 322 -5.39 10.12 -8.07
CA VAL A 322 -4.70 8.87 -8.43
C VAL A 322 -4.62 7.97 -7.20
N SER A 323 -4.64 6.66 -7.42
CA SER A 323 -4.64 5.67 -6.34
C SER A 323 -3.34 4.87 -6.33
N SER A 324 -2.78 4.64 -5.14
CA SER A 324 -1.62 3.79 -4.94
C SER A 324 -1.88 2.32 -5.32
N ALA A 325 -0.88 1.47 -5.19
CA ALA A 325 -1.08 0.04 -5.02
C ALA A 325 -1.94 -0.24 -3.79
N THR A 326 -2.49 -1.45 -3.67
CA THR A 326 -3.22 -1.86 -2.47
C THR A 326 -2.30 -1.91 -1.25
N LEU A 327 -2.87 -1.73 -0.05
CA LEU A 327 -2.09 -1.86 1.19
C LEU A 327 -1.39 -3.22 1.29
N SER A 328 -1.97 -4.29 0.74
CA SER A 328 -1.32 -5.61 0.67
C SER A 328 -0.04 -5.58 -0.18
N GLU A 329 -0.08 -4.95 -1.35
CA GLU A 329 1.08 -4.80 -2.24
C GLU A 329 2.15 -3.91 -1.61
N ILE A 330 1.76 -2.78 -1.00
CA ILE A 330 2.67 -1.87 -0.27
C ILE A 330 3.31 -2.60 0.92
N MET A 331 2.55 -3.43 1.65
CA MET A 331 3.10 -4.24 2.75
C MET A 331 4.12 -5.26 2.24
N ALA A 332 3.84 -5.92 1.11
CA ALA A 332 4.79 -6.83 0.50
C ALA A 332 6.08 -6.10 0.09
N TYR A 333 5.98 -4.92 -0.51
CA TYR A 333 7.11 -4.05 -0.80
C TYR A 333 7.89 -3.72 0.49
N THR A 334 7.20 -3.25 1.54
CA THR A 334 7.78 -2.90 2.84
C THR A 334 8.59 -4.04 3.45
N LEU A 335 8.05 -5.25 3.47
CA LEU A 335 8.70 -6.41 4.09
C LEU A 335 9.87 -6.93 3.25
N ARG A 336 9.74 -6.96 1.92
CA ARG A 336 10.76 -7.44 0.97
C ARG A 336 11.98 -6.51 0.91
N HIS A 337 11.76 -5.20 0.95
CA HIS A 337 12.84 -4.19 0.99
C HIS A 337 13.29 -3.88 2.42
N SER A 338 12.55 -4.37 3.41
CA SER A 338 12.79 -4.01 4.82
C SER A 338 12.72 -2.50 5.06
N ASP A 339 11.82 -1.81 4.35
CA ASP A 339 11.67 -0.36 4.43
C ASP A 339 11.22 0.08 5.82
N ASN A 340 11.98 0.99 6.43
CA ASN A 340 11.72 1.41 7.80
C ASN A 340 10.62 2.46 7.87
N THR A 341 10.59 3.36 6.91
CA THR A 341 9.59 4.44 6.86
C THR A 341 8.19 3.89 6.60
N LEU A 342 8.05 2.99 5.61
CA LEU A 342 6.77 2.35 5.32
C LEU A 342 6.30 1.46 6.48
N ALA A 343 7.22 0.80 7.20
CA ALA A 343 6.86 0.04 8.39
C ALA A 343 6.33 0.96 9.51
N GLU A 344 6.95 2.12 9.71
CA GLU A 344 6.45 3.13 10.63
C GLU A 344 5.10 3.66 10.18
N GLU A 345 4.92 3.90 8.89
CA GLU A 345 3.64 4.32 8.31
C GLU A 345 2.52 3.31 8.58
N PHE A 346 2.75 2.01 8.41
CA PHE A 346 1.76 0.98 8.78
C PHE A 346 1.39 1.01 10.25
N GLY A 347 2.34 1.28 11.15
CA GLY A 347 2.06 1.53 12.56
C GLY A 347 1.15 2.74 12.75
N ARG A 348 1.42 3.83 12.04
CA ARG A 348 0.62 5.07 12.09
C ARG A 348 -0.79 4.87 11.52
N LEU A 349 -0.94 4.19 10.39
CA LEU A 349 -2.24 3.83 9.81
C LEU A 349 -3.04 2.95 10.78
N THR A 350 -2.39 2.00 11.46
CA THR A 350 -3.02 1.18 12.50
C THR A 350 -3.51 2.04 13.68
N ALA A 351 -2.70 3.01 14.14
CA ALA A 351 -3.10 3.95 15.19
C ALA A 351 -4.31 4.80 14.77
N LEU A 352 -4.31 5.33 13.56
CA LEU A 352 -5.44 6.11 13.03
C LEU A 352 -6.73 5.26 12.97
N ALA A 353 -6.64 4.03 12.47
CA ALA A 353 -7.78 3.11 12.40
C ALA A 353 -8.36 2.75 13.77
N LYS A 354 -7.50 2.65 14.79
CA LYS A 354 -7.89 2.41 16.19
C LYS A 354 -8.25 3.69 16.97
N SER A 355 -8.21 4.86 16.34
CA SER A 355 -8.38 6.17 17.00
C SER A 355 -7.41 6.37 18.17
N ALA A 356 -6.21 5.82 18.05
CA ALA A 356 -5.11 6.03 19.00
C ALA A 356 -4.38 7.36 18.73
N THR A 357 -3.41 7.70 19.56
CA THR A 357 -2.62 8.93 19.39
C THR A 357 -1.90 8.92 18.05
N ASN A 358 -2.01 10.01 17.29
CA ASN A 358 -1.35 10.16 16.00
C ASN A 358 0.12 10.58 16.19
N SER A 359 0.94 9.65 16.66
CA SER A 359 2.38 9.83 16.93
C SER A 359 3.12 8.49 16.76
N PRO A 360 4.45 8.45 16.67
CA PRO A 360 5.21 7.20 16.67
C PRO A 360 4.88 6.28 17.86
N GLU A 361 4.76 6.85 19.06
CA GLU A 361 4.39 6.13 20.28
C GLU A 361 2.97 5.54 20.17
N GLY A 362 2.03 6.31 19.61
CA GLY A 362 0.68 5.82 19.34
C GLY A 362 0.67 4.69 18.30
N GLY A 363 1.57 4.71 17.31
CA GLY A 363 1.80 3.61 16.37
C GLY A 363 2.23 2.33 17.07
N THR A 364 3.27 2.41 17.88
CA THR A 364 3.80 1.25 18.65
C THR A 364 2.77 0.71 19.64
N GLU A 365 2.03 1.57 20.33
CA GLU A 365 0.95 1.16 21.25
C GLU A 365 -0.20 0.50 20.50
N ALA A 366 -0.61 1.03 19.35
CA ALA A 366 -1.65 0.44 18.51
C ALA A 366 -1.27 -0.96 18.02
N VAL A 367 -0.02 -1.15 17.58
CA VAL A 367 0.51 -2.47 17.21
C VAL A 367 0.44 -3.42 18.40
N LYS A 368 1.02 -3.05 19.55
CA LYS A 368 1.06 -3.88 20.75
C LYS A 368 -0.34 -4.23 21.26
N SER A 369 -1.26 -3.24 21.33
CA SER A 369 -2.64 -3.49 21.77
C SER A 369 -3.37 -4.45 20.80
N THR A 370 -3.15 -4.32 19.49
CA THR A 370 -3.74 -5.24 18.50
C THR A 370 -3.26 -6.67 18.72
N LEU A 371 -1.96 -6.87 18.95
CA LEU A 371 -1.41 -8.21 19.25
C LEU A 371 -2.04 -8.79 20.52
N ASN A 372 -2.20 -7.99 21.58
CA ASN A 372 -2.86 -8.42 22.81
C ASN A 372 -4.33 -8.78 22.60
N ASP A 373 -5.08 -7.95 21.83
CA ASP A 373 -6.49 -8.19 21.51
C ASP A 373 -6.68 -9.52 20.72
N LEU A 374 -5.67 -9.90 19.93
CA LEU A 374 -5.62 -11.15 19.18
C LEU A 374 -5.10 -12.34 20.03
N GLY A 375 -4.81 -12.13 21.31
CA GLY A 375 -4.38 -13.16 22.24
C GLY A 375 -2.92 -13.62 22.05
N LEU A 376 -2.07 -12.78 21.44
CA LEU A 376 -0.64 -13.05 21.35
C LEU A 376 0.06 -12.63 22.65
N GLU A 377 1.06 -13.45 23.07
CA GLU A 377 1.88 -13.14 24.22
C GLU A 377 2.84 -11.98 23.91
N THR A 378 2.69 -10.88 24.61
CA THR A 378 3.51 -9.67 24.44
C THR A 378 4.31 -9.30 25.69
N SER A 379 4.40 -10.18 26.69
CA SER A 379 5.30 -9.94 27.81
C SER A 379 6.75 -9.88 27.31
N GLY A 380 7.50 -8.89 27.77
CA GLY A 380 8.84 -8.61 27.24
C GLY A 380 8.88 -7.84 25.89
N LEU A 381 7.72 -7.50 25.30
CA LEU A 381 7.67 -6.65 24.13
C LEU A 381 7.77 -5.17 24.51
N THR A 382 8.83 -4.52 24.06
CA THR A 382 9.01 -3.06 24.03
C THR A 382 9.29 -2.67 22.59
N MET A 383 8.54 -1.70 22.06
CA MET A 383 8.72 -1.18 20.71
C MET A 383 9.16 0.28 20.80
N ALA A 384 10.36 0.58 20.32
CA ALA A 384 10.88 1.94 20.19
C ALA A 384 10.41 2.63 18.92
N ASP A 385 10.04 1.84 17.92
CA ASP A 385 9.40 2.21 16.65
C ASP A 385 8.62 1.01 16.11
N CYS A 386 8.03 1.15 14.93
CA CYS A 386 7.33 0.07 14.23
C CYS A 386 8.22 -0.70 13.24
N SER A 387 9.47 -0.32 13.08
CA SER A 387 10.42 -0.86 12.10
C SER A 387 11.50 -1.78 12.68
N GLY A 388 11.91 -1.54 13.92
CA GLY A 388 13.05 -2.14 14.59
C GLY A 388 14.40 -1.48 14.23
N LEU A 389 14.37 -0.27 13.65
CA LEU A 389 15.56 0.54 13.39
C LEU A 389 15.99 1.31 14.63
N SER A 390 15.01 1.89 15.35
CA SER A 390 15.27 2.68 16.56
C SER A 390 15.82 1.80 17.69
N PRO A 391 16.92 2.21 18.33
CA PRO A 391 17.43 1.49 19.50
C PRO A 391 16.40 1.37 20.62
N GLY A 392 16.44 0.25 21.37
CA GLY A 392 15.61 0.05 22.55
C GLY A 392 14.42 -0.89 22.34
N SER A 393 14.12 -1.32 21.13
CA SER A 393 13.13 -2.38 20.91
C SER A 393 13.61 -3.70 21.50
N ARG A 394 12.70 -4.44 22.17
CA ARG A 394 12.95 -5.77 22.73
C ARG A 394 11.72 -6.64 22.52
N LEU A 395 11.93 -7.89 22.21
CA LEU A 395 10.88 -8.90 22.13
C LEU A 395 11.44 -10.31 22.33
N THR A 396 10.55 -11.27 22.55
CA THR A 396 10.92 -12.68 22.66
C THR A 396 10.76 -13.39 21.32
N VAL A 397 11.59 -14.39 21.04
CA VAL A 397 11.42 -15.22 19.84
C VAL A 397 10.10 -16.00 19.88
N ARG A 398 9.51 -16.20 21.06
CA ARG A 398 8.17 -16.78 21.22
C ARG A 398 7.11 -15.87 20.61
N THR A 399 7.17 -14.55 20.85
CA THR A 399 6.27 -13.58 20.22
C THR A 399 6.42 -13.57 18.69
N LEU A 400 7.67 -13.61 18.18
CA LEU A 400 7.93 -13.68 16.74
C LEU A 400 7.36 -14.96 16.12
N ALA A 401 7.63 -16.12 16.71
CA ALA A 401 7.14 -17.41 16.19
C ALA A 401 5.61 -17.49 16.21
N ALA A 402 4.97 -16.98 17.26
CA ALA A 402 3.51 -16.92 17.35
C ALA A 402 2.90 -16.07 16.24
N VAL A 403 3.52 -14.94 15.87
CA VAL A 403 3.09 -14.14 14.70
C VAL A 403 3.26 -14.94 13.41
N GLN A 404 4.39 -15.65 13.24
CA GLN A 404 4.62 -16.46 12.04
C GLN A 404 3.62 -17.63 11.96
N GLN A 405 3.25 -18.23 13.09
CA GLN A 405 2.23 -19.27 13.15
C GLN A 405 0.85 -18.70 12.73
N ARG A 406 0.50 -17.49 13.18
CA ARG A 406 -0.74 -16.80 12.74
C ARG A 406 -0.71 -16.48 11.24
N ASN A 407 0.42 -16.10 10.70
CA ASN A 407 0.61 -15.90 9.26
C ASN A 407 0.31 -17.16 8.43
N LEU A 408 0.54 -18.35 8.98
CA LEU A 408 0.19 -19.63 8.33
C LEU A 408 -1.28 -20.03 8.47
N THR A 409 -1.97 -19.59 9.52
CA THR A 409 -3.22 -20.21 9.95
C THR A 409 -4.42 -19.28 9.96
N THR A 410 -4.22 -17.97 9.81
CA THR A 410 -5.30 -16.97 9.85
C THR A 410 -5.40 -16.17 8.54
N GLU A 411 -6.61 -15.79 8.17
CA GLU A 411 -6.86 -14.94 7.00
C GLU A 411 -6.18 -13.57 7.16
N SER A 412 -6.23 -12.99 8.36
CA SER A 412 -5.55 -11.71 8.65
C SER A 412 -4.02 -11.79 8.56
N GLY A 413 -3.43 -12.98 8.67
CA GLY A 413 -2.00 -13.19 8.47
C GLY A 413 -1.55 -13.25 7.01
N ALA A 414 -2.47 -13.42 6.07
CA ALA A 414 -2.14 -13.66 4.66
C ALA A 414 -1.27 -12.55 4.05
N ALA A 415 -1.61 -11.27 4.24
CA ALA A 415 -0.83 -10.16 3.70
C ALA A 415 0.59 -10.11 4.29
N GLY A 416 0.75 -10.40 5.59
CA GLY A 416 2.06 -10.52 6.23
C GLY A 416 2.87 -11.69 5.66
N ALA A 417 2.24 -12.86 5.47
CA ALA A 417 2.89 -14.04 4.90
C ALA A 417 3.33 -13.83 3.44
N GLU A 418 2.49 -13.22 2.62
CA GLU A 418 2.77 -12.91 1.22
C GLU A 418 3.89 -11.87 1.07
N GLY A 419 3.98 -10.95 2.02
CA GLY A 419 5.00 -9.91 2.05
C GLY A 419 6.40 -10.39 2.45
N LEU A 420 6.55 -11.58 3.03
CA LEU A 420 7.86 -12.08 3.42
C LEU A 420 8.76 -12.32 2.19
N SER A 421 10.07 -12.16 2.39
CA SER A 421 11.07 -12.56 1.39
C SER A 421 11.01 -14.06 1.16
N ILE A 422 11.13 -14.49 -0.10
CA ILE A 422 11.17 -15.91 -0.47
C ILE A 422 12.61 -16.26 -0.84
N ALA A 423 13.19 -17.22 -0.11
CA ALA A 423 14.56 -17.65 -0.34
C ALA A 423 14.81 -18.06 -1.79
N GLY A 424 15.86 -17.53 -2.38
CA GLY A 424 16.25 -17.75 -3.78
C GLY A 424 15.38 -17.08 -4.84
N LEU A 425 14.33 -16.30 -4.46
CA LEU A 425 13.37 -15.73 -5.43
C LEU A 425 13.15 -14.23 -5.27
N VAL A 426 12.91 -13.70 -4.08
CA VAL A 426 12.56 -12.29 -3.90
C VAL A 426 12.94 -11.73 -2.54
N GLY A 427 13.25 -10.44 -2.49
CA GLY A 427 13.50 -9.66 -1.28
C GLY A 427 14.87 -9.94 -0.66
N THR A 428 15.06 -9.55 0.60
CA THR A 428 16.34 -9.60 1.31
C THR A 428 16.92 -11.01 1.50
N ALA A 429 16.17 -12.05 1.18
CA ALA A 429 16.62 -13.45 1.21
C ALA A 429 16.88 -14.03 -0.18
N GLN A 430 16.73 -13.24 -1.26
CA GLN A 430 16.91 -13.69 -2.64
C GLN A 430 18.29 -14.31 -2.87
N ASP A 431 19.34 -13.61 -2.47
CA ASP A 431 20.73 -14.00 -2.73
C ASP A 431 21.39 -14.77 -1.56
N ARG A 432 20.63 -15.01 -0.47
CA ARG A 432 21.14 -15.70 0.72
C ARG A 432 21.10 -17.22 0.62
N TYR A 433 20.18 -17.74 -0.17
CA TYR A 433 19.90 -19.17 -0.29
C TYR A 433 19.96 -19.56 -1.76
N THR A 434 21.13 -20.00 -2.19
CA THR A 434 21.40 -20.40 -3.58
C THR A 434 21.23 -21.92 -3.79
N ASP A 435 20.88 -22.67 -2.75
CA ASP A 435 20.59 -24.10 -2.85
C ASP A 435 19.19 -24.33 -3.38
N ASP A 436 19.09 -24.92 -4.57
CA ASP A 436 17.82 -25.29 -5.22
C ASP A 436 16.89 -26.13 -4.33
N ALA A 437 17.48 -26.85 -3.35
CA ALA A 437 16.72 -27.70 -2.44
C ALA A 437 15.81 -26.95 -1.49
N VAL A 438 16.06 -25.65 -1.26
CA VAL A 438 15.26 -24.80 -0.34
C VAL A 438 14.65 -23.58 -1.02
N ALA A 439 14.97 -23.33 -2.29
CA ALA A 439 14.39 -22.24 -3.06
C ALA A 439 12.84 -22.37 -3.06
N GLY A 440 12.18 -21.26 -2.71
CA GLY A 440 10.71 -21.21 -2.61
C GLY A 440 10.09 -21.87 -1.37
N LEU A 441 10.84 -22.64 -0.57
CA LEU A 441 10.32 -23.30 0.64
C LEU A 441 10.33 -22.40 1.88
N LEU A 442 11.20 -21.39 1.89
CA LEU A 442 11.43 -20.49 3.02
C LEU A 442 10.79 -19.13 2.76
N ARG A 443 9.90 -18.71 3.64
CA ARG A 443 9.34 -17.35 3.68
C ARG A 443 9.84 -16.69 4.94
N VAL A 444 10.66 -15.64 4.79
CA VAL A 444 11.41 -15.11 5.93
C VAL A 444 11.44 -13.58 5.95
N LYS A 445 11.50 -13.02 7.16
CA LYS A 445 11.93 -11.66 7.41
C LYS A 445 13.31 -11.68 8.05
N THR A 446 14.24 -10.98 7.44
CA THR A 446 15.61 -10.79 7.95
C THR A 446 15.68 -9.58 8.86
N GLY A 447 16.57 -9.62 9.84
CA GLY A 447 16.91 -8.48 10.68
C GLY A 447 18.42 -8.33 10.79
N SER A 448 18.90 -7.10 10.63
CA SER A 448 20.32 -6.72 10.70
C SER A 448 20.43 -5.31 11.28
N LEU A 449 21.15 -5.20 12.37
CA LEU A 449 21.62 -3.95 12.96
C LEU A 449 23.05 -4.20 13.46
N GLY A 450 23.88 -3.20 13.65
CA GLY A 450 25.28 -3.33 14.01
C GLY A 450 25.68 -4.53 14.87
N THR A 451 24.95 -4.78 15.98
CA THR A 451 25.20 -5.88 16.92
C THR A 451 24.08 -6.93 16.92
N VAL A 452 23.24 -6.98 15.89
CA VAL A 452 22.09 -7.90 15.81
C VAL A 452 22.02 -8.58 14.45
N THR A 453 21.90 -9.90 14.43
CA THR A 453 21.43 -10.64 13.27
C THR A 453 20.27 -11.54 13.68
N SER A 454 19.17 -11.50 12.93
CA SER A 454 17.94 -12.21 13.28
C SER A 454 17.18 -12.66 12.05
N MET A 455 16.33 -13.65 12.21
CA MET A 455 15.41 -14.12 11.18
C MET A 455 14.18 -14.77 11.82
N ALA A 456 13.01 -14.51 11.24
CA ALA A 456 11.76 -15.17 11.61
C ALA A 456 10.96 -15.48 10.35
N GLY A 457 10.19 -16.55 10.34
CA GLY A 457 9.42 -16.93 9.17
C GLY A 457 8.78 -18.29 9.23
N ASN A 458 8.42 -18.76 8.04
CA ASN A 458 7.75 -20.04 7.82
C ASN A 458 8.56 -20.90 6.85
N VAL A 459 8.49 -22.19 7.06
CA VAL A 459 9.15 -23.21 6.23
C VAL A 459 8.14 -24.24 5.77
N SER A 460 8.06 -24.45 4.45
CA SER A 460 7.42 -25.63 3.89
C SER A 460 8.40 -26.79 3.95
N ARG A 461 8.01 -27.89 4.63
CA ARG A 461 8.89 -29.03 4.86
C ARG A 461 8.87 -29.99 3.68
N THR A 462 10.03 -30.48 3.25
CA THR A 462 10.15 -31.41 2.12
C THR A 462 9.42 -32.73 2.37
N ASN A 463 9.31 -33.12 3.65
CA ASN A 463 8.59 -34.32 4.10
C ASN A 463 7.09 -34.09 4.36
N GLY A 464 6.59 -32.89 4.02
CA GLY A 464 5.20 -32.44 4.24
C GLY A 464 5.02 -31.69 5.56
N GLY A 465 4.04 -30.82 5.58
CA GLY A 465 3.75 -29.92 6.69
C GLY A 465 4.49 -28.59 6.58
N ALA A 466 4.20 -27.71 7.51
CA ALA A 466 4.86 -26.41 7.65
C ALA A 466 5.30 -26.22 9.11
N LEU A 467 6.25 -25.33 9.32
CA LEU A 467 6.68 -24.90 10.64
C LEU A 467 6.88 -23.37 10.64
N SER A 468 6.83 -22.79 11.84
CA SER A 468 7.28 -21.45 12.12
C SER A 468 8.54 -21.46 12.96
N PHE A 469 9.36 -20.44 12.80
CA PHE A 469 10.60 -20.30 13.55
C PHE A 469 10.93 -18.84 13.80
N ALA A 470 11.73 -18.60 14.82
CA ALA A 470 12.42 -17.35 15.04
C ALA A 470 13.79 -17.59 15.66
N VAL A 471 14.77 -16.82 15.22
CA VAL A 471 16.13 -16.78 15.76
C VAL A 471 16.59 -15.33 15.89
N VAL A 472 17.15 -14.98 17.04
CA VAL A 472 17.75 -13.67 17.31
C VAL A 472 19.10 -13.90 17.98
N VAL A 473 20.14 -13.35 17.38
CA VAL A 473 21.49 -13.32 17.93
C VAL A 473 21.85 -11.86 18.18
N ASN A 474 22.03 -11.50 19.45
CA ASN A 474 22.55 -10.21 19.85
C ASN A 474 24.05 -10.34 20.18
N ASN A 475 24.81 -9.27 19.98
CA ASN A 475 26.26 -9.21 20.27
C ASN A 475 27.02 -10.45 19.77
N PRO A 476 26.87 -10.86 18.48
CA PRO A 476 27.60 -11.99 17.95
C PRO A 476 29.10 -11.78 18.11
N GLU A 477 29.86 -12.86 18.38
CA GLU A 477 31.34 -12.81 18.44
C GLU A 477 31.95 -12.48 17.07
N ASP A 478 31.30 -12.99 16.00
CA ASP A 478 31.57 -12.65 14.61
C ASP A 478 30.24 -12.53 13.86
N TYR A 479 29.94 -11.33 13.36
CA TYR A 479 28.65 -11.04 12.70
C TYR A 479 28.44 -11.89 11.42
N ALA A 480 29.49 -12.01 10.59
CA ALA A 480 29.40 -12.74 9.33
C ALA A 480 29.25 -14.26 9.57
N ALA A 481 29.98 -14.81 10.54
CA ALA A 481 29.88 -16.20 10.94
C ALA A 481 28.52 -16.51 11.55
N ALA A 482 27.99 -15.67 12.45
CA ALA A 482 26.67 -15.82 13.03
C ALA A 482 25.56 -15.79 11.97
N ARG A 483 25.63 -14.86 11.01
CA ARG A 483 24.71 -14.80 9.87
C ARG A 483 24.75 -16.10 9.05
N SER A 484 25.94 -16.60 8.74
CA SER A 484 26.09 -17.86 7.99
C SER A 484 25.56 -19.07 8.78
N ALA A 485 25.75 -19.09 10.12
CA ALA A 485 25.20 -20.12 10.99
C ALA A 485 23.65 -20.11 10.98
N ILE A 486 23.02 -18.92 11.03
CA ILE A 486 21.57 -18.78 10.89
C ILE A 486 21.12 -19.30 9.52
N ASP A 487 21.79 -18.96 8.43
CA ASP A 487 21.44 -19.42 7.09
C ASP A 487 21.52 -20.95 6.97
N SER A 488 22.56 -21.57 7.53
CA SER A 488 22.73 -23.01 7.58
C SER A 488 21.62 -23.69 8.42
N PHE A 489 21.31 -23.13 9.59
CA PHE A 489 20.26 -23.61 10.47
C PHE A 489 18.91 -23.63 9.74
N ILE A 490 18.52 -22.50 9.10
CA ILE A 490 17.22 -22.35 8.45
C ILE A 490 17.10 -23.26 7.23
N THR A 491 18.16 -23.42 6.44
CA THR A 491 18.20 -24.37 5.33
C THR A 491 17.86 -25.79 5.78
N LYS A 492 18.37 -26.22 6.93
CA LYS A 492 18.11 -27.56 7.48
C LYS A 492 16.69 -27.73 8.02
N LEU A 493 15.98 -26.65 8.40
CA LEU A 493 14.59 -26.73 8.86
C LEU A 493 13.65 -27.35 7.83
N ALA A 494 13.92 -27.17 6.53
CA ALA A 494 13.11 -27.76 5.46
C ALA A 494 13.13 -29.30 5.47
N GLY A 495 14.14 -29.92 6.07
CA GLY A 495 14.29 -31.36 6.18
C GLY A 495 13.64 -32.00 7.42
N LEU A 496 13.17 -31.21 8.41
CA LEU A 496 12.49 -31.68 9.64
C LEU A 496 11.10 -32.34 9.36
#